data_7877dd27e1c9fa2a819eda2fd903cc79
#
_entry.id   7877dd27e1c9fa2a819eda2fd903cc79
#
_cell.length_a   1.000
_cell.length_b   1.000
_cell.length_c   1.000
_cell.angle_alpha   90.00
_cell.angle_beta   90.00
_cell.angle_gamma   90.00
#
_symmetry.space_group_name_H-M   'P 1'
#
loop_
_entity.id
_entity.type
_entity.pdbx_description
1 polymer ?
#
loop_
_entity_poly.entity_id
_entity_poly.type
_entity_poly.pdbx_seq_one_letter_code
_entity_poly.pdbx_strand_id
1 'polypeptide(L)'
;LATGLAVFGTLALTQPTLAQTATATDGPKIGLELNKLESIEGGCRAYVVFRNPTEVEYDAFNLELLVFGAGGVIEKRLAVPVSPLRPNKTTVNLFDMTSVSCDDVGEVLLNGFFECTSGGQAVEACVDRVELSSKAKARFYK
;
A
#
# COMPACT_ATOMS: atom_id res chain seq x y z
N LEU A 1 -4.85 -50.82 64.27
CA LEU A 1 -3.84 -49.99 63.60
C LEU A 1 -4.22 -49.89 62.13
N ALA A 2 -4.87 -48.76 61.75
CA ALA A 2 -5.30 -48.48 60.38
C ALA A 2 -4.47 -47.36 59.81
N THR A 3 -3.73 -47.65 58.72
CA THR A 3 -2.91 -46.69 58.01
C THR A 3 -3.70 -46.20 56.83
N GLY A 4 -4.13 -44.91 56.86
CA GLY A 4 -4.81 -44.26 55.75
C GLY A 4 -3.81 -43.70 54.75
N LEU A 5 -3.95 -44.04 53.46
CA LEU A 5 -3.18 -43.52 52.36
C LEU A 5 -3.98 -42.37 51.72
N ALA A 6 -3.50 -41.15 51.83
CA ALA A 6 -4.10 -39.98 51.16
C ALA A 6 -3.49 -39.82 49.75
N VAL A 7 -4.33 -39.94 48.72
CA VAL A 7 -3.98 -39.71 47.32
C VAL A 7 -4.26 -38.22 47.04
N PHE A 8 -3.21 -37.45 46.81
CA PHE A 8 -3.34 -36.07 46.32
C PHE A 8 -3.44 -36.08 44.79
N GLY A 9 -4.62 -35.79 44.29
CA GLY A 9 -4.86 -35.59 42.87
C GLY A 9 -4.48 -34.16 42.48
N THR A 10 -3.48 -34.03 41.62
CA THR A 10 -3.11 -32.73 41.01
C THR A 10 -4.05 -32.43 39.83
N LEU A 11 -4.92 -31.45 39.99
CA LEU A 11 -5.69 -30.88 38.86
C LEU A 11 -4.76 -30.02 38.01
N ALA A 12 -4.53 -30.45 36.78
CA ALA A 12 -3.87 -29.64 35.77
C ALA A 12 -4.88 -28.62 35.16
N LEU A 13 -4.70 -27.34 35.46
CA LEU A 13 -5.45 -26.26 34.85
C LEU A 13 -4.91 -26.00 33.45
N THR A 14 -5.62 -26.46 32.42
CA THR A 14 -5.36 -26.08 31.01
C THR A 14 -5.89 -24.67 30.79
N GLN A 15 -4.99 -23.70 30.64
CA GLN A 15 -5.34 -22.33 30.22
C GLN A 15 -5.64 -22.32 28.73
N PRO A 16 -6.78 -21.76 28.28
CA PRO A 16 -7.01 -21.54 26.86
C PRO A 16 -6.10 -20.41 26.37
N THR A 17 -5.25 -20.72 25.41
CA THR A 17 -4.46 -19.75 24.67
C THR A 17 -5.41 -18.94 23.78
N LEU A 18 -5.69 -17.71 24.14
CA LEU A 18 -6.40 -16.78 23.26
C LEU A 18 -5.47 -16.47 22.09
N ALA A 19 -5.77 -17.03 20.92
CA ALA A 19 -5.18 -16.63 19.66
C ALA A 19 -5.57 -15.16 19.42
N GLN A 20 -4.61 -14.24 19.52
CA GLN A 20 -4.79 -12.87 19.10
C GLN A 20 -4.96 -12.85 17.59
N THR A 21 -6.19 -12.73 17.15
CA THR A 21 -6.51 -12.39 15.76
C THR A 21 -5.92 -11.03 15.50
N ALA A 22 -4.91 -10.96 14.62
CA ALA A 22 -4.39 -9.69 14.14
C ALA A 22 -5.56 -8.95 13.46
N THR A 23 -6.06 -7.90 14.10
CA THR A 23 -7.06 -7.00 13.53
C THR A 23 -6.46 -6.37 12.28
N ALA A 24 -7.01 -6.71 11.11
CA ALA A 24 -6.83 -5.93 9.90
C ALA A 24 -7.09 -4.45 10.26
N THR A 25 -6.25 -3.56 9.77
CA THR A 25 -6.35 -2.10 9.98
C THR A 25 -7.63 -1.60 9.28
N ASP A 26 -8.77 -1.70 9.96
CA ASP A 26 -10.09 -1.21 9.52
C ASP A 26 -10.20 0.31 9.74
N GLY A 27 -9.27 1.06 9.17
CA GLY A 27 -9.30 2.51 9.15
C GLY A 27 -9.49 3.05 7.73
N PRO A 28 -9.78 4.37 7.57
CA PRO A 28 -9.84 4.99 6.27
C PRO A 28 -8.51 4.83 5.54
N LYS A 29 -8.57 4.38 4.27
CA LYS A 29 -7.39 4.15 3.44
C LYS A 29 -7.06 5.39 2.62
N ILE A 30 -5.79 5.55 2.31
CA ILE A 30 -5.32 6.57 1.38
C ILE A 30 -5.72 6.13 -0.04
N GLY A 31 -6.54 6.93 -0.70
CA GLY A 31 -6.92 6.68 -2.09
C GLY A 31 -5.84 7.12 -3.06
N LEU A 32 -5.44 6.22 -3.96
CA LEU A 32 -4.57 6.50 -5.09
C LEU A 32 -5.36 6.22 -6.37
N GLU A 33 -5.59 7.25 -7.17
CA GLU A 33 -6.35 7.13 -8.42
C GLU A 33 -5.47 7.51 -9.61
N LEU A 34 -5.21 6.56 -10.50
CA LEU A 34 -4.65 6.88 -11.83
C LEU A 34 -5.74 7.59 -12.63
N ASN A 35 -5.70 8.91 -12.63
CA ASN A 35 -6.78 9.73 -13.17
C ASN A 35 -6.68 9.91 -14.69
N LYS A 36 -5.45 10.15 -15.19
CA LYS A 36 -5.23 10.46 -16.61
C LYS A 36 -3.85 9.97 -17.05
N LEU A 37 -3.79 9.51 -18.30
CA LEU A 37 -2.56 9.36 -19.07
C LEU A 37 -2.57 10.39 -20.21
N GLU A 38 -1.46 11.07 -20.42
CA GLU A 38 -1.31 12.13 -21.41
C GLU A 38 -0.04 11.92 -22.21
N SER A 39 -0.18 11.83 -23.53
CA SER A 39 0.98 11.74 -24.41
C SER A 39 1.78 13.03 -24.38
N ILE A 40 3.08 12.90 -24.14
CA ILE A 40 4.05 13.97 -24.16
C ILE A 40 5.16 13.65 -25.15
N GLU A 41 5.99 14.64 -25.47
CA GLU A 41 7.17 14.38 -26.29
C GLU A 41 8.08 13.35 -25.60
N GLY A 42 8.34 12.24 -26.28
CA GLY A 42 9.21 11.16 -25.79
C GLY A 42 8.63 10.26 -24.72
N GLY A 43 7.31 10.29 -24.45
CA GLY A 43 6.75 9.42 -23.44
C GLY A 43 5.28 9.62 -23.10
N CYS A 44 4.92 9.14 -21.91
CA CYS A 44 3.58 9.24 -21.37
C CYS A 44 3.63 9.85 -19.95
N ARG A 45 2.82 10.87 -19.70
CA ARG A 45 2.64 11.48 -18.39
C ARG A 45 1.44 10.89 -17.70
N ALA A 46 1.63 10.43 -16.47
CA ALA A 46 0.56 9.98 -15.61
C ALA A 46 0.19 11.04 -14.58
N TYR A 47 -1.11 11.21 -14.38
CA TYR A 47 -1.70 12.04 -13.33
C TYR A 47 -2.30 11.12 -12.28
N VAL A 48 -1.80 11.18 -11.05
CA VAL A 48 -2.31 10.41 -9.93
C VAL A 48 -2.86 11.33 -8.86
N VAL A 49 -4.09 11.06 -8.47
CA VAL A 49 -4.77 11.79 -7.38
C VAL A 49 -4.60 10.99 -6.10
N PHE A 50 -4.05 11.64 -5.10
CA PHE A 50 -3.86 11.10 -3.74
C PHE A 50 -4.87 11.75 -2.83
N ARG A 51 -5.67 10.92 -2.13
CA ARG A 51 -6.62 11.37 -1.12
C ARG A 51 -6.23 10.76 0.21
N ASN A 52 -5.76 11.59 1.12
CA ASN A 52 -5.46 11.17 2.49
C ASN A 52 -6.60 11.61 3.42
N PRO A 53 -7.55 10.74 3.72
CA PRO A 53 -8.66 11.06 4.63
C PRO A 53 -8.30 10.86 6.11
N THR A 54 -7.04 10.51 6.40
CA THR A 54 -6.57 10.24 7.75
C THR A 54 -5.97 11.47 8.41
N GLU A 55 -5.77 11.41 9.73
CA GLU A 55 -5.05 12.42 10.50
C GLU A 55 -3.52 12.25 10.45
N VAL A 56 -3.04 11.24 9.73
CA VAL A 56 -1.60 10.94 9.62
C VAL A 56 -0.98 11.74 8.50
N GLU A 57 0.07 12.49 8.79
CA GLU A 57 0.96 13.05 7.79
C GLU A 57 2.07 12.05 7.46
N TYR A 58 2.33 11.84 6.18
CA TYR A 58 3.46 11.03 5.71
C TYR A 58 4.56 11.95 5.22
N ASP A 59 5.71 11.94 5.92
CA ASP A 59 6.88 12.74 5.57
C ASP A 59 7.51 12.26 4.26
N ALA A 60 7.56 10.94 4.10
CA ALA A 60 7.91 10.27 2.86
C ALA A 60 6.85 9.24 2.49
N PHE A 61 6.49 9.23 1.21
CA PHE A 61 5.52 8.32 0.63
C PHE A 61 5.95 8.00 -0.81
N ASN A 62 7.07 7.25 -0.91
CA ASN A 62 7.75 7.00 -2.17
C ASN A 62 7.32 5.65 -2.73
N LEU A 63 6.49 5.70 -3.77
CA LEU A 63 5.93 4.52 -4.42
C LEU A 63 6.96 3.79 -5.27
N GLU A 64 6.92 2.47 -5.27
CA GLU A 64 7.51 1.61 -6.27
C GLU A 64 6.44 1.14 -7.24
N LEU A 65 6.48 1.64 -8.48
CA LEU A 65 5.53 1.26 -9.51
C LEU A 65 6.21 0.43 -10.60
N LEU A 66 5.50 -0.60 -11.07
CA LEU A 66 5.85 -1.36 -12.27
C LEU A 66 4.80 -1.09 -13.35
N VAL A 67 5.25 -0.69 -14.52
CA VAL A 67 4.39 -0.46 -15.69
C VAL A 67 4.51 -1.66 -16.62
N PHE A 68 3.38 -2.27 -16.93
CA PHE A 68 3.29 -3.37 -17.88
C PHE A 68 2.71 -2.87 -19.20
N GLY A 69 3.33 -3.30 -20.28
CA GLY A 69 2.80 -3.11 -21.62
C GLY A 69 1.54 -3.94 -21.87
N ALA A 70 0.90 -3.72 -23.01
CA ALA A 70 -0.31 -4.45 -23.41
C ALA A 70 -0.11 -5.97 -23.50
N GLY A 71 1.11 -6.43 -23.71
CA GLY A 71 1.49 -7.85 -23.73
C GLY A 71 1.80 -8.45 -22.35
N GLY A 72 1.66 -7.68 -21.27
CA GLY A 72 1.95 -8.14 -19.92
C GLY A 72 3.44 -8.19 -19.55
N VAL A 73 4.30 -7.56 -20.36
CA VAL A 73 5.74 -7.45 -20.09
C VAL A 73 6.02 -6.15 -19.35
N ILE A 74 6.93 -6.18 -18.37
CA ILE A 74 7.35 -4.97 -17.64
C ILE A 74 8.14 -4.06 -18.58
N GLU A 75 7.60 -2.87 -18.82
CA GLU A 75 8.23 -1.82 -19.64
C GLU A 75 9.07 -0.86 -18.78
N LYS A 76 8.63 -0.62 -17.53
CA LYS A 76 9.25 0.38 -16.68
C LYS A 76 9.11 0.03 -15.20
N ARG A 77 10.15 0.34 -14.42
CA ARG A 77 10.10 0.43 -12.96
C ARG A 77 10.33 1.88 -12.55
N LEU A 78 9.46 2.42 -11.73
CA LEU A 78 9.46 3.83 -11.35
C LEU A 78 9.51 4.00 -9.84
N ALA A 79 10.30 4.97 -9.40
CA ALA A 79 10.20 5.54 -8.07
C ALA A 79 9.40 6.84 -8.17
N VAL A 80 8.27 6.91 -7.49
CA VAL A 80 7.39 8.09 -7.51
C VAL A 80 7.35 8.69 -6.12
N PRO A 81 8.14 9.74 -5.85
CA PRO A 81 8.13 10.42 -4.57
C PRO A 81 6.87 11.28 -4.44
N VAL A 82 6.13 11.07 -3.37
CA VAL A 82 4.98 11.88 -2.99
C VAL A 82 5.21 12.34 -1.55
N SER A 83 5.73 13.54 -1.37
CA SER A 83 6.13 14.00 -0.05
C SER A 83 6.01 15.52 0.06
N PRO A 84 5.45 16.04 1.15
CA PRO A 84 4.69 15.33 2.19
C PRO A 84 3.25 15.03 1.74
N LEU A 85 2.69 13.89 2.18
CA LEU A 85 1.27 13.60 2.02
C LEU A 85 0.53 14.03 3.28
N ARG A 86 -0.09 15.20 3.22
CA ARG A 86 -0.71 15.85 4.38
C ARG A 86 -2.05 15.23 4.78
N PRO A 87 -2.41 15.27 6.07
CA PRO A 87 -3.69 14.78 6.56
C PRO A 87 -4.86 15.57 5.96
N ASN A 88 -5.98 14.88 5.73
CA ASN A 88 -7.24 15.47 5.24
C ASN A 88 -7.08 16.29 3.95
N LYS A 89 -6.16 15.85 3.07
CA LYS A 89 -5.82 16.54 1.83
C LYS A 89 -5.96 15.64 0.60
N THR A 90 -6.36 16.29 -0.49
CA THR A 90 -6.23 15.75 -1.84
C THR A 90 -5.05 16.44 -2.52
N THR A 91 -4.17 15.66 -3.12
CA THR A 91 -2.99 16.12 -3.86
C THR A 91 -2.95 15.45 -5.22
N VAL A 92 -2.51 16.14 -6.24
CA VAL A 92 -2.25 15.55 -7.56
C VAL A 92 -0.75 15.53 -7.79
N ASN A 93 -0.23 14.37 -8.15
CA ASN A 93 1.16 14.20 -8.53
C ASN A 93 1.24 13.74 -9.98
N LEU A 94 2.22 14.27 -10.69
CA LEU A 94 2.49 13.94 -12.09
C LEU A 94 3.85 13.25 -12.18
N PHE A 95 3.93 12.20 -12.98
CA PHE A 95 5.21 11.60 -13.30
C PHE A 95 5.28 11.18 -14.76
N ASP A 96 6.49 11.27 -15.33
CA ASP A 96 6.73 11.00 -16.73
C ASP A 96 7.36 9.61 -16.91
N MET A 97 6.75 8.83 -17.78
CA MET A 97 7.26 7.54 -18.23
C MET A 97 7.96 7.76 -19.57
N THR A 98 9.25 8.08 -19.52
CA THR A 98 10.06 8.31 -20.71
C THR A 98 10.18 7.01 -21.53
N SER A 99 10.10 7.14 -22.86
CA SER A 99 10.19 6.02 -23.82
C SER A 99 9.07 4.98 -23.69
N VAL A 100 7.93 5.34 -23.08
CA VAL A 100 6.72 4.52 -23.03
C VAL A 100 5.58 5.30 -23.66
N SER A 101 4.93 4.74 -24.67
CA SER A 101 3.72 5.33 -25.26
C SER A 101 2.54 5.13 -24.31
N CYS A 102 1.67 6.14 -24.17
CA CYS A 102 0.45 5.99 -23.37
C CYS A 102 -0.46 4.85 -23.84
N ASP A 103 -0.48 4.59 -25.15
CA ASP A 103 -1.29 3.50 -25.73
C ASP A 103 -0.75 2.11 -25.35
N ASP A 104 0.55 2.02 -25.06
CA ASP A 104 1.20 0.77 -24.64
C ASP A 104 1.09 0.50 -23.13
N VAL A 105 0.67 1.48 -22.34
CA VAL A 105 0.46 1.27 -20.90
C VAL A 105 -0.78 0.42 -20.67
N GLY A 106 -0.57 -0.87 -20.38
CA GLY A 106 -1.64 -1.82 -20.10
C GLY A 106 -2.06 -1.83 -18.62
N GLU A 107 -1.07 -1.92 -17.73
CA GLU A 107 -1.29 -2.00 -16.28
C GLU A 107 -0.19 -1.26 -15.51
N VAL A 108 -0.56 -0.74 -14.36
CA VAL A 108 0.38 -0.16 -13.38
C VAL A 108 0.18 -0.89 -12.04
N LEU A 109 1.23 -1.54 -11.57
CA LEU A 109 1.25 -2.24 -10.28
C LEU A 109 1.94 -1.39 -9.24
N LEU A 110 1.29 -1.16 -8.11
CA LEU A 110 1.98 -0.73 -6.89
C LEU A 110 2.68 -1.94 -6.28
N ASN A 111 3.96 -2.11 -6.58
CA ASN A 111 4.75 -3.22 -6.08
C ASN A 111 5.12 -3.07 -4.60
N GLY A 112 5.25 -1.83 -4.14
CA GLY A 112 5.60 -1.52 -2.76
C GLY A 112 5.92 -0.03 -2.57
N PHE A 113 6.67 0.21 -1.51
CA PHE A 113 7.18 1.54 -1.19
C PHE A 113 8.69 1.47 -1.00
N PHE A 114 9.41 2.39 -1.63
CA PHE A 114 10.83 2.59 -1.31
C PHE A 114 11.00 3.21 0.06
N GLU A 115 10.07 4.10 0.42
CA GLU A 115 10.05 4.77 1.71
C GLU A 115 8.61 5.13 2.08
N CYS A 116 8.27 4.88 3.33
CA CYS A 116 6.97 5.25 3.90
C CYS A 116 7.20 5.60 5.36
N THR A 117 7.19 6.90 5.68
CA THR A 117 7.49 7.40 7.04
C THR A 117 6.46 8.42 7.49
N SER A 118 6.26 8.48 8.80
CA SER A 118 5.44 9.48 9.47
C SER A 118 6.14 9.89 10.77
N GLY A 119 6.34 11.20 10.98
CA GLY A 119 7.08 11.71 12.14
C GLY A 119 8.51 11.16 12.22
N GLY A 120 9.16 10.91 11.09
CA GLY A 120 10.50 10.31 11.01
C GLY A 120 10.57 8.83 11.34
N GLN A 121 9.43 8.16 11.55
CA GLN A 121 9.35 6.73 11.84
C GLN A 121 8.84 5.95 10.64
N ALA A 122 9.40 4.77 10.39
CA ALA A 122 8.90 3.87 9.35
C ALA A 122 7.45 3.43 9.68
N VAL A 123 6.58 3.49 8.66
CA VAL A 123 5.21 3.00 8.75
C VAL A 123 5.17 1.59 8.16
N GLU A 124 4.80 0.62 8.99
CA GLU A 124 4.68 -0.76 8.54
C GLU A 124 3.43 -0.98 7.69
N ALA A 125 3.53 -1.94 6.77
CA ALA A 125 2.43 -2.39 5.92
C ALA A 125 1.75 -1.24 5.14
N CYS A 126 2.53 -0.28 4.60
CA CYS A 126 2.01 0.85 3.83
C CYS A 126 1.15 0.42 2.64
N VAL A 127 1.46 -0.72 2.00
CA VAL A 127 0.66 -1.28 0.90
C VAL A 127 -0.77 -1.58 1.34
N ASP A 128 -0.97 -2.02 2.59
CA ASP A 128 -2.31 -2.34 3.11
C ASP A 128 -3.12 -1.09 3.48
N ARG A 129 -2.43 0.05 3.61
CA ARG A 129 -3.03 1.35 3.97
C ARG A 129 -3.56 2.12 2.77
N VAL A 130 -3.35 1.63 1.56
CA VAL A 130 -3.77 2.30 0.34
C VAL A 130 -4.88 1.52 -0.39
N GLU A 131 -5.69 2.26 -1.11
CA GLU A 131 -6.73 1.78 -1.99
C GLU A 131 -6.51 2.36 -3.39
N LEU A 132 -6.53 1.49 -4.41
CA LEU A 132 -6.15 1.86 -5.76
C LEU A 132 -7.37 1.86 -6.69
N SER A 133 -7.41 2.84 -7.58
CA SER A 133 -8.41 2.92 -8.64
C SER A 133 -7.84 3.54 -9.90
N SER A 134 -8.52 3.38 -11.02
CA SER A 134 -8.14 4.00 -12.29
C SER A 134 -9.35 4.53 -13.04
N LYS A 135 -9.21 5.72 -13.59
CA LYS A 135 -10.10 6.32 -14.60
C LYS A 135 -9.46 6.30 -15.99
N ALA A 136 -8.18 5.97 -16.07
CA ALA A 136 -7.49 5.74 -17.33
C ALA A 136 -7.81 4.36 -17.89
N LYS A 137 -7.41 4.12 -19.15
CA LYS A 137 -7.53 2.80 -19.78
C LYS A 137 -6.71 1.72 -19.05
N ALA A 138 -5.54 2.09 -18.54
CA ALA A 138 -4.67 1.18 -17.80
C ALA A 138 -5.24 0.86 -16.41
N ARG A 139 -5.14 -0.40 -16.00
CA ARG A 139 -5.49 -0.83 -14.65
C ARG A 139 -4.44 -0.36 -13.64
N PHE A 140 -4.87 0.10 -12.47
CA PHE A 140 -3.99 0.44 -11.35
C PHE A 140 -4.35 -0.43 -10.15
N TYR A 141 -3.39 -1.23 -9.67
CA TYR A 141 -3.64 -2.28 -8.68
C TYR A 141 -2.40 -2.56 -7.81
N LYS A 142 -2.56 -3.42 -6.79
CA LYS A 142 -1.52 -3.92 -5.89
C LYS A 142 -1.64 -5.41 -5.65
#